data_6c1cbc9ee6dd65555dc5312b474707a7
#
_entry.id   6c1cbc9ee6dd65555dc5312b474707a7
#
_cell.length_a   1.000
_cell.length_b   1.000
_cell.length_c   1.000
_cell.angle_alpha   90.00
_cell.angle_beta   90.00
_cell.angle_gamma   90.00
#
_symmetry.space_group_name_H-M   'P 1'
#
loop_
_entity.id
_entity.type
_entity.pdbx_description
1 polymer ?
#
loop_
_entity_poly.entity_id
_entity_poly.type
_entity_poly.pdbx_seq_one_letter_code
_entity_poly.pdbx_strand_id
1 'polypeptide(L)'
;MLVGVVVIAVIGVLFYWNSYLLGSRGDDPFTRGPYVVGLTSTAAEVRFLGPDPAKVTLTALAPNGTSVVAKGGKFVGLESGQRYLWTATVDGMGQASGSFLTAPTDPQAAVTFGVIGDYGAGNAHEYAIGRGLAAIDPSFVLTCGDNSYLLALPALYDRNIFTPLHDVMAEAPLIVDLGDHDTFLSAGGKGIADAVASPGDGITYTYEYGPVQVVVLGVESSAAEVAYAKAAFAKPWNGPRFIVTHKALKPGDPLLAVIKGKVDAAFAGHLHRYERRMVDGVLNITVGNSGEGPGNPEFTKQTPEAVYSTMDYGFVRVIAGPAGTKIQMIDEAGALRDSVTVPPR
;
A
#
# COMPACT_ATOMS: atom_id res chain seq x y z
N MET A 1 -7.35 32.29 -34.15
CA MET A 1 -6.34 31.24 -34.34
C MET A 1 -5.91 30.58 -33.01
N LEU A 2 -5.57 31.35 -31.98
CA LEU A 2 -5.09 30.77 -30.68
C LEU A 2 -6.15 29.89 -30.00
N VAL A 3 -7.42 30.30 -29.96
CA VAL A 3 -8.52 29.54 -29.35
C VAL A 3 -8.75 28.20 -30.04
N GLY A 4 -8.64 28.13 -31.36
CA GLY A 4 -8.77 26.88 -32.11
C GLY A 4 -7.65 25.87 -31.79
N VAL A 5 -6.43 26.33 -31.62
CA VAL A 5 -5.27 25.50 -31.27
C VAL A 5 -5.40 24.92 -29.87
N VAL A 6 -5.88 25.73 -28.92
CA VAL A 6 -6.12 25.27 -27.53
C VAL A 6 -7.25 24.22 -27.49
N VAL A 7 -8.33 24.44 -28.21
CA VAL A 7 -9.45 23.48 -28.30
C VAL A 7 -9.00 22.15 -28.95
N ILE A 8 -8.20 22.19 -30.01
CA ILE A 8 -7.67 20.98 -30.66
C ILE A 8 -6.68 20.25 -29.70
N ALA A 9 -5.84 20.99 -28.97
CA ALA A 9 -4.92 20.40 -27.99
C ALA A 9 -5.69 19.73 -26.84
N VAL A 10 -6.73 20.38 -26.31
CA VAL A 10 -7.59 19.82 -25.27
C VAL A 10 -8.36 18.59 -25.77
N ILE A 11 -8.92 18.64 -26.98
CA ILE A 11 -9.58 17.48 -27.59
C ILE A 11 -8.57 16.36 -27.88
N GLY A 12 -7.37 16.67 -28.34
CA GLY A 12 -6.30 15.69 -28.56
C GLY A 12 -5.84 15.02 -27.26
N VAL A 13 -5.69 15.80 -26.19
CA VAL A 13 -5.40 15.29 -24.85
C VAL A 13 -6.55 14.42 -24.35
N LEU A 14 -7.79 14.88 -24.44
CA LEU A 14 -8.98 14.11 -24.04
C LEU A 14 -9.14 12.84 -24.88
N PHE A 15 -8.85 12.87 -26.20
CA PHE A 15 -8.91 11.71 -27.06
C PHE A 15 -7.78 10.72 -26.80
N TYR A 16 -6.56 11.20 -26.56
CA TYR A 16 -5.41 10.39 -26.14
C TYR A 16 -5.68 9.75 -24.78
N TRP A 17 -6.21 10.51 -23.83
CA TRP A 17 -6.60 10.02 -22.50
C TRP A 17 -7.75 9.01 -22.60
N ASN A 18 -8.75 9.28 -23.42
CA ASN A 18 -9.89 8.39 -23.58
C ASN A 18 -9.48 7.09 -24.31
N SER A 19 -8.63 7.14 -25.33
CA SER A 19 -8.10 5.95 -25.98
C SER A 19 -7.13 5.15 -25.10
N TYR A 20 -6.42 5.82 -24.21
CA TYR A 20 -5.55 5.18 -23.21
C TYR A 20 -6.36 4.54 -22.09
N LEU A 21 -7.44 5.20 -21.65
CA LEU A 21 -8.37 4.68 -20.65
C LEU A 21 -9.29 3.57 -21.22
N LEU A 22 -9.56 3.60 -22.53
CA LEU A 22 -10.38 2.62 -23.26
C LEU A 22 -9.52 1.60 -24.01
N GLY A 23 -8.20 1.57 -23.78
CA GLY A 23 -7.30 0.54 -24.36
C GLY A 23 -7.97 -0.83 -24.22
N SER A 24 -8.04 -1.56 -25.30
CA SER A 24 -8.79 -2.82 -25.46
C SER A 24 -8.52 -3.77 -24.28
N ARG A 25 -9.44 -3.81 -23.33
CA ARG A 25 -9.41 -4.75 -22.19
C ARG A 25 -9.84 -6.17 -22.61
N GLY A 26 -9.87 -6.49 -23.89
CA GLY A 26 -10.29 -7.79 -24.37
C GLY A 26 -11.70 -8.17 -23.87
N ASP A 27 -11.93 -9.46 -23.66
CA ASP A 27 -13.19 -10.00 -23.13
C ASP A 27 -13.26 -9.99 -21.60
N ASP A 28 -12.38 -9.23 -20.89
CA ASP A 28 -12.40 -9.11 -19.44
C ASP A 28 -13.63 -8.29 -18.99
N PRO A 29 -14.57 -8.87 -18.24
CA PRO A 29 -15.76 -8.17 -17.78
C PRO A 29 -15.43 -7.13 -16.70
N PHE A 30 -14.27 -7.22 -16.03
CA PHE A 30 -13.88 -6.30 -14.97
C PHE A 30 -13.17 -5.06 -15.53
N THR A 31 -13.72 -3.87 -15.28
CA THR A 31 -13.06 -2.60 -15.63
C THR A 31 -11.98 -2.23 -14.62
N ARG A 32 -12.12 -2.67 -13.38
CA ARG A 32 -11.06 -2.79 -12.38
C ARG A 32 -11.07 -4.24 -11.91
N GLY A 33 -9.95 -4.93 -12.06
CA GLY A 33 -9.81 -6.33 -11.66
C GLY A 33 -10.14 -6.52 -10.18
N PRO A 34 -10.63 -7.72 -9.80
CA PRO A 34 -10.93 -7.99 -8.40
C PRO A 34 -9.67 -7.89 -7.52
N TYR A 35 -9.81 -7.27 -6.35
CA TYR A 35 -8.73 -7.04 -5.39
C TYR A 35 -9.19 -7.25 -3.96
N VAL A 36 -8.25 -7.64 -3.08
CA VAL A 36 -8.51 -7.95 -1.68
C VAL A 36 -8.46 -6.69 -0.83
N VAL A 37 -9.45 -6.53 0.06
CA VAL A 37 -9.48 -5.47 1.09
C VAL A 37 -10.05 -6.04 2.40
N GLY A 38 -9.98 -5.28 3.48
CA GLY A 38 -10.65 -5.60 4.74
C GLY A 38 -10.26 -6.95 5.35
N LEU A 39 -9.01 -7.39 5.12
CA LEU A 39 -8.51 -8.69 5.55
C LEU A 39 -8.26 -8.72 7.07
N THR A 40 -8.85 -9.72 7.74
CA THR A 40 -8.71 -9.97 9.17
C THR A 40 -8.39 -11.44 9.43
N SER A 41 -8.42 -11.88 10.69
CA SER A 41 -8.27 -13.30 11.05
C SER A 41 -9.46 -14.18 10.65
N THR A 42 -10.65 -13.59 10.43
CA THR A 42 -11.88 -14.35 10.18
C THR A 42 -12.72 -13.83 9.02
N ALA A 43 -12.24 -12.81 8.31
CA ALA A 43 -12.95 -12.20 7.20
C ALA A 43 -12.00 -11.62 6.15
N ALA A 44 -12.51 -11.52 4.92
CA ALA A 44 -11.90 -10.82 3.80
C ALA A 44 -13.01 -10.22 2.92
N GLU A 45 -12.69 -9.19 2.15
CA GLU A 45 -13.57 -8.64 1.12
C GLU A 45 -12.82 -8.60 -0.21
N VAL A 46 -13.50 -9.00 -1.29
CA VAL A 46 -13.00 -8.83 -2.66
C VAL A 46 -13.87 -7.81 -3.37
N ARG A 47 -13.26 -6.73 -3.84
CA ARG A 47 -13.90 -5.64 -4.57
C ARG A 47 -13.51 -5.66 -6.03
N PHE A 48 -14.37 -5.11 -6.87
CA PHE A 48 -14.16 -4.97 -8.32
C PHE A 48 -15.01 -3.81 -8.86
N LEU A 49 -14.74 -3.39 -10.11
CA LEU A 49 -15.62 -2.54 -10.90
C LEU A 49 -15.91 -3.20 -12.25
N GLY A 50 -17.05 -2.86 -12.87
CA GLY A 50 -17.44 -3.29 -14.21
C GLY A 50 -18.76 -4.04 -14.23
N PRO A 51 -18.79 -5.35 -13.94
CA PRO A 51 -20.03 -6.12 -14.01
C PRO A 51 -21.02 -5.74 -12.90
N ASP A 52 -22.30 -5.97 -13.19
CA ASP A 52 -23.34 -5.90 -12.16
C ASP A 52 -23.02 -6.86 -11.00
N PRO A 53 -22.87 -6.38 -9.76
CA PRO A 53 -22.53 -7.24 -8.62
C PRO A 53 -23.49 -8.41 -8.43
N ALA A 54 -24.76 -8.30 -8.85
CA ALA A 54 -25.74 -9.37 -8.77
C ALA A 54 -25.43 -10.56 -9.71
N LYS A 55 -24.60 -10.33 -10.73
CA LYS A 55 -24.16 -11.35 -11.69
C LYS A 55 -22.80 -11.97 -11.34
N VAL A 56 -22.14 -11.46 -10.29
CA VAL A 56 -20.81 -11.94 -9.87
C VAL A 56 -20.95 -12.91 -8.71
N THR A 57 -20.42 -14.10 -8.88
CA THR A 57 -20.27 -15.07 -7.79
C THR A 57 -18.81 -15.09 -7.35
N LEU A 58 -18.57 -14.79 -6.08
CA LEU A 58 -17.25 -14.89 -5.45
C LEU A 58 -17.22 -16.08 -4.50
N THR A 59 -16.23 -16.96 -4.69
CA THR A 59 -16.04 -18.16 -3.88
C THR A 59 -14.60 -18.21 -3.37
N ALA A 60 -14.39 -18.55 -2.10
CA ALA A 60 -13.09 -18.80 -1.50
C ALA A 60 -12.97 -20.27 -1.06
N LEU A 61 -11.88 -20.91 -1.43
CA LEU A 61 -11.58 -22.32 -1.14
C LEU A 61 -10.45 -22.39 -0.12
N ALA A 62 -10.72 -23.01 1.03
CA ALA A 62 -9.72 -23.30 2.05
C ALA A 62 -8.84 -24.52 1.67
N PRO A 63 -7.64 -24.67 2.27
CA PRO A 63 -6.77 -25.84 2.02
C PRO A 63 -7.40 -27.18 2.37
N ASN A 64 -8.32 -27.20 3.33
CA ASN A 64 -9.08 -28.42 3.73
C ASN A 64 -10.24 -28.76 2.78
N GLY A 65 -10.41 -28.01 1.68
CA GLY A 65 -11.49 -28.21 0.69
C GLY A 65 -12.81 -27.50 1.05
N THR A 66 -12.91 -26.81 2.18
CA THR A 66 -14.11 -26.04 2.53
C THR A 66 -14.24 -24.81 1.64
N SER A 67 -15.43 -24.63 1.06
CA SER A 67 -15.74 -23.51 0.19
C SER A 67 -16.66 -22.51 0.90
N VAL A 68 -16.35 -21.22 0.80
CA VAL A 68 -17.14 -20.12 1.34
C VAL A 68 -17.58 -19.20 0.20
N VAL A 69 -18.87 -18.95 0.09
CA VAL A 69 -19.42 -18.02 -0.89
C VAL A 69 -19.57 -16.64 -0.24
N ALA A 70 -19.08 -15.61 -0.91
CA ALA A 70 -19.17 -14.24 -0.42
C ALA A 70 -20.62 -13.70 -0.44
N LYS A 71 -20.92 -12.84 0.51
CA LYS A 71 -22.16 -12.04 0.53
C LYS A 71 -21.80 -10.57 0.36
N GLY A 72 -22.21 -9.95 -0.75
CA GLY A 72 -21.87 -8.57 -1.05
C GLY A 72 -20.35 -8.31 -1.10
N GLY A 73 -19.58 -9.25 -1.69
CA GLY A 73 -18.13 -9.18 -1.78
C GLY A 73 -17.38 -9.68 -0.54
N LYS A 74 -18.08 -9.96 0.58
CA LYS A 74 -17.44 -10.31 1.87
C LYS A 74 -17.51 -11.80 2.17
N PHE A 75 -16.36 -12.34 2.53
CA PHE A 75 -16.20 -13.66 3.13
C PHE A 75 -16.14 -13.49 4.66
N VAL A 76 -16.88 -14.30 5.39
CA VAL A 76 -16.91 -14.28 6.87
C VAL A 76 -16.88 -15.71 7.41
N GLY A 77 -16.47 -15.87 8.66
CA GLY A 77 -16.33 -17.18 9.30
C GLY A 77 -15.13 -17.97 8.76
N LEU A 78 -14.11 -17.26 8.28
CA LEU A 78 -12.86 -17.86 7.83
C LEU A 78 -12.03 -18.35 9.03
N GLU A 79 -11.17 -19.33 8.81
CA GLU A 79 -10.17 -19.78 9.79
C GLU A 79 -8.95 -18.86 9.76
N SER A 80 -8.36 -18.57 10.91
CA SER A 80 -7.18 -17.71 11.02
C SER A 80 -5.92 -18.39 10.53
N GLY A 81 -4.99 -17.61 9.94
CA GLY A 81 -3.70 -18.10 9.47
C GLY A 81 -3.81 -19.08 8.30
N GLN A 82 -4.93 -19.06 7.56
CA GLN A 82 -5.16 -19.94 6.41
C GLN A 82 -5.12 -19.17 5.10
N ARG A 83 -4.50 -19.77 4.08
CA ARG A 83 -4.55 -19.25 2.72
C ARG A 83 -5.80 -19.78 2.01
N TYR A 84 -6.58 -18.86 1.49
CA TYR A 84 -7.76 -19.13 0.68
C TYR A 84 -7.47 -18.81 -0.78
N LEU A 85 -7.91 -19.68 -1.70
CA LEU A 85 -7.95 -19.37 -3.13
C LEU A 85 -9.33 -18.83 -3.47
N TRP A 86 -9.42 -17.63 -3.98
CA TRP A 86 -10.72 -17.07 -4.39
C TRP A 86 -10.87 -17.08 -5.91
N THR A 87 -12.12 -17.18 -6.35
CA THR A 87 -12.54 -17.06 -7.75
C THR A 87 -13.73 -16.14 -7.85
N ALA A 88 -13.74 -15.33 -8.92
CA ALA A 88 -14.87 -14.50 -9.33
C ALA A 88 -15.38 -14.99 -10.69
N THR A 89 -16.66 -15.36 -10.77
CA THR A 89 -17.32 -15.75 -12.02
C THR A 89 -18.45 -14.82 -12.35
N VAL A 90 -18.59 -14.46 -13.61
CA VAL A 90 -19.65 -13.59 -14.14
C VAL A 90 -20.43 -14.39 -15.18
N ASP A 91 -21.72 -14.62 -15.01
CA ASP A 91 -22.70 -15.30 -15.90
C ASP A 91 -22.18 -15.77 -17.29
N GLY A 92 -21.28 -16.75 -17.33
CA GLY A 92 -20.68 -17.28 -18.57
C GLY A 92 -19.67 -16.38 -19.28
N MET A 93 -19.35 -15.21 -18.70
CA MET A 93 -18.26 -14.33 -19.12
C MET A 93 -17.12 -14.43 -18.13
N GLY A 94 -15.92 -14.42 -18.55
CA GLY A 94 -14.69 -14.26 -17.79
C GLY A 94 -14.62 -14.80 -16.36
N GLN A 95 -13.46 -15.19 -15.96
CA GLN A 95 -13.17 -15.63 -14.60
C GLN A 95 -11.89 -14.91 -14.12
N ALA A 96 -11.92 -14.36 -12.92
CA ALA A 96 -10.75 -13.85 -12.23
C ALA A 96 -10.48 -14.68 -10.97
N SER A 97 -9.24 -14.74 -10.53
CA SER A 97 -8.85 -15.48 -9.34
C SER A 97 -7.66 -14.85 -8.66
N GLY A 98 -7.47 -15.19 -7.39
CA GLY A 98 -6.34 -14.79 -6.58
C GLY A 98 -6.30 -15.59 -5.30
N SER A 99 -5.58 -15.10 -4.31
CA SER A 99 -5.53 -15.71 -2.99
C SER A 99 -5.54 -14.65 -1.89
N PHE A 100 -5.73 -15.06 -0.65
CA PHE A 100 -5.40 -14.23 0.52
C PHE A 100 -5.05 -15.12 1.71
N LEU A 101 -4.18 -14.61 2.56
CA LEU A 101 -3.82 -15.25 3.83
C LEU A 101 -4.54 -14.51 4.96
N THR A 102 -5.43 -15.17 5.68
CA THR A 102 -6.08 -14.56 6.86
C THR A 102 -5.06 -14.29 7.96
N ALA A 103 -5.25 -13.22 8.71
CA ALA A 103 -4.32 -12.84 9.77
C ALA A 103 -4.19 -13.97 10.82
N PRO A 104 -2.97 -14.37 11.19
CA PRO A 104 -2.77 -15.40 12.20
C PRO A 104 -3.19 -14.89 13.58
N THR A 105 -3.75 -15.76 14.40
CA THR A 105 -3.99 -15.48 15.84
C THR A 105 -2.83 -15.94 16.72
N ASP A 106 -1.90 -16.71 16.18
CA ASP A 106 -0.67 -17.09 16.85
C ASP A 106 0.25 -15.87 17.04
N PRO A 107 0.56 -15.45 18.27
CA PRO A 107 1.47 -14.33 18.54
C PRO A 107 2.92 -14.62 18.13
N GLN A 108 3.25 -15.88 17.86
CA GLN A 108 4.57 -16.30 17.39
C GLN A 108 4.68 -16.38 15.85
N ALA A 109 3.62 -16.07 15.14
CA ALA A 109 3.65 -16.06 13.68
C ALA A 109 4.58 -14.95 13.15
N ALA A 110 5.36 -15.29 12.13
CA ALA A 110 6.06 -14.28 11.36
C ALA A 110 5.16 -13.76 10.24
N VAL A 111 5.20 -12.44 10.00
CA VAL A 111 4.43 -11.77 8.96
C VAL A 111 5.39 -11.12 7.97
N THR A 112 5.21 -11.41 6.69
CA THR A 112 5.91 -10.72 5.60
C THR A 112 5.00 -9.67 4.98
N PHE A 113 5.49 -8.44 4.80
CA PHE A 113 4.75 -7.41 4.09
C PHE A 113 5.66 -6.53 3.24
N GLY A 114 5.07 -5.92 2.21
CA GLY A 114 5.74 -4.95 1.35
C GLY A 114 5.55 -3.52 1.86
N VAL A 115 6.52 -2.62 1.56
CA VAL A 115 6.35 -1.18 1.77
C VAL A 115 6.78 -0.46 0.51
N ILE A 116 5.92 0.45 0.03
CA ILE A 116 6.15 1.32 -1.13
C ILE A 116 5.74 2.76 -0.80
N GLY A 117 6.28 3.72 -1.52
CA GLY A 117 5.87 5.12 -1.43
C GLY A 117 6.19 5.86 -2.71
N ASP A 118 5.47 6.95 -2.97
CA ASP A 118 5.68 7.78 -4.16
C ASP A 118 5.64 6.94 -5.46
N TYR A 119 4.69 6.01 -5.53
CA TYR A 119 4.65 4.99 -6.58
C TYR A 119 3.68 5.33 -7.71
N GLY A 120 2.63 6.09 -7.45
CA GLY A 120 1.44 6.29 -8.28
C GLY A 120 1.65 7.05 -9.60
N ALA A 121 2.69 6.74 -10.36
CA ALA A 121 3.03 7.38 -11.63
C ALA A 121 2.47 6.66 -12.87
N GLY A 122 2.04 5.40 -12.73
CA GLY A 122 1.52 4.57 -13.81
C GLY A 122 2.58 4.26 -14.88
N ASN A 123 3.85 4.13 -14.50
CA ASN A 123 4.98 3.95 -15.38
C ASN A 123 5.61 2.54 -15.29
N ALA A 124 6.62 2.26 -16.12
CA ALA A 124 7.26 0.95 -16.20
C ALA A 124 7.93 0.52 -14.88
N HIS A 125 8.45 1.47 -14.08
CA HIS A 125 9.07 1.19 -12.80
C HIS A 125 8.02 0.69 -11.79
N GLU A 126 6.89 1.35 -11.71
CA GLU A 126 5.80 0.93 -10.85
C GLU A 126 5.29 -0.48 -11.19
N TYR A 127 5.14 -0.81 -12.48
CA TYR A 127 4.80 -2.17 -12.90
C TYR A 127 5.87 -3.20 -12.51
N ALA A 128 7.16 -2.85 -12.56
CA ALA A 128 8.23 -3.73 -12.10
C ALA A 128 8.16 -3.94 -10.58
N ILE A 129 7.90 -2.88 -9.82
CA ILE A 129 7.68 -2.93 -8.37
C ILE A 129 6.47 -3.80 -8.02
N GLY A 130 5.34 -3.66 -8.72
CA GLY A 130 4.15 -4.48 -8.54
C GLY A 130 4.44 -5.98 -8.67
N ARG A 131 5.19 -6.37 -9.71
CA ARG A 131 5.65 -7.76 -9.90
C ARG A 131 6.61 -8.20 -8.78
N GLY A 132 7.55 -7.34 -8.36
CA GLY A 132 8.47 -7.63 -7.27
C GLY A 132 7.75 -7.83 -5.94
N LEU A 133 6.71 -7.03 -5.67
CA LEU A 133 5.86 -7.18 -4.49
C LEU A 133 5.09 -8.50 -4.52
N ALA A 134 4.46 -8.86 -5.64
CA ALA A 134 3.78 -10.15 -5.77
C ALA A 134 4.73 -11.33 -5.51
N ALA A 135 5.98 -11.24 -6.01
CA ALA A 135 6.98 -12.30 -5.85
C ALA A 135 7.44 -12.54 -4.40
N ILE A 136 7.25 -11.59 -3.48
CA ILE A 136 7.57 -11.79 -2.05
C ILE A 136 6.42 -12.38 -1.24
N ASP A 137 5.27 -12.64 -1.85
CA ASP A 137 4.05 -13.20 -1.23
C ASP A 137 3.65 -12.45 0.07
N PRO A 138 3.34 -11.14 0.00
CA PRO A 138 3.12 -10.34 1.18
C PRO A 138 1.74 -10.60 1.77
N SER A 139 1.62 -10.51 3.09
CA SER A 139 0.33 -10.53 3.80
C SER A 139 -0.48 -9.26 3.57
N PHE A 140 0.19 -8.14 3.38
CA PHE A 140 -0.36 -6.83 3.01
C PHE A 140 0.76 -5.97 2.41
N VAL A 141 0.39 -4.86 1.78
CA VAL A 141 1.34 -3.84 1.32
C VAL A 141 1.01 -2.52 2.02
N LEU A 142 1.99 -1.96 2.73
CA LEU A 142 1.90 -0.64 3.34
C LEU A 142 2.37 0.41 2.33
N THR A 143 1.61 1.50 2.18
CA THR A 143 2.06 2.63 1.37
C THR A 143 2.50 3.79 2.24
N CYS A 144 3.44 4.60 1.75
CA CYS A 144 3.97 5.78 2.43
C CYS A 144 3.51 7.07 1.76
N GLY A 145 2.32 7.08 1.19
CA GLY A 145 1.73 8.24 0.52
C GLY A 145 2.13 8.39 -0.95
N ASP A 146 1.54 9.41 -1.57
CA ASP A 146 1.63 9.72 -3.00
C ASP A 146 1.26 8.51 -3.86
N ASN A 147 0.04 8.02 -3.59
CA ASN A 147 -0.52 6.85 -4.25
C ASN A 147 -1.01 7.15 -5.68
N SER A 148 -1.17 8.44 -6.05
CA SER A 148 -1.61 8.82 -7.40
C SER A 148 -1.13 10.21 -7.81
N TYR A 149 -0.19 10.27 -8.75
CA TYR A 149 0.31 11.51 -9.38
C TYR A 149 -0.54 11.88 -10.62
N LEU A 150 -0.56 13.18 -11.08
CA LEU A 150 -0.13 14.39 -10.33
C LEU A 150 -1.18 14.84 -9.34
N LEU A 151 -2.42 14.45 -9.60
CA LEU A 151 -3.64 14.78 -8.87
C LEU A 151 -4.34 13.45 -8.59
N ALA A 152 -4.72 13.21 -7.38
CA ALA A 152 -5.45 12.00 -7.00
C ALA A 152 -6.91 12.03 -7.49
N LEU A 153 -7.10 12.16 -8.79
CA LEU A 153 -8.42 12.08 -9.43
C LEU A 153 -8.87 10.63 -9.52
N PRO A 154 -10.13 10.30 -9.17
CA PRO A 154 -10.65 8.93 -9.26
C PRO A 154 -10.49 8.28 -10.65
N ALA A 155 -10.51 9.07 -11.72
CA ALA A 155 -10.27 8.60 -13.08
C ALA A 155 -8.84 8.08 -13.32
N LEU A 156 -7.88 8.42 -12.46
CA LEU A 156 -6.49 8.00 -12.57
C LEU A 156 -6.16 6.77 -11.70
N TYR A 157 -7.02 6.39 -10.78
CA TYR A 157 -6.73 5.30 -9.84
C TYR A 157 -6.42 3.98 -10.54
N ASP A 158 -7.15 3.63 -11.60
CA ASP A 158 -6.88 2.40 -12.34
C ASP A 158 -5.49 2.40 -12.96
N ARG A 159 -5.09 3.54 -13.57
CA ARG A 159 -3.77 3.71 -14.17
C ARG A 159 -2.65 3.74 -13.13
N ASN A 160 -2.87 4.45 -12.02
CA ASN A 160 -1.81 4.82 -11.08
C ASN A 160 -1.74 3.88 -9.84
N ILE A 161 -2.74 3.02 -9.63
CA ILE A 161 -2.79 2.14 -8.47
C ILE A 161 -3.15 0.72 -8.90
N PHE A 162 -4.39 0.54 -9.41
CA PHE A 162 -4.98 -0.79 -9.53
C PHE A 162 -4.40 -1.64 -10.65
N THR A 163 -4.01 -1.04 -11.79
CA THR A 163 -3.43 -1.80 -12.91
C THR A 163 -1.97 -2.18 -12.66
N PRO A 164 -1.08 -1.26 -12.22
CA PRO A 164 0.31 -1.62 -11.92
C PRO A 164 0.45 -2.61 -10.77
N LEU A 165 -0.42 -2.53 -9.76
CA LEU A 165 -0.39 -3.38 -8.58
C LEU A 165 -1.40 -4.55 -8.63
N HIS A 166 -2.01 -4.81 -9.81
CA HIS A 166 -3.08 -5.81 -9.97
C HIS A 166 -2.74 -7.16 -9.32
N ASP A 167 -1.57 -7.72 -9.65
CA ASP A 167 -1.20 -9.07 -9.22
C ASP A 167 -1.08 -9.16 -7.69
N VAL A 168 -0.39 -8.20 -7.06
CA VAL A 168 -0.26 -8.18 -5.60
C VAL A 168 -1.58 -7.86 -4.91
N MET A 169 -2.42 -6.99 -5.48
CA MET A 169 -3.72 -6.64 -4.89
C MET A 169 -4.76 -7.76 -5.00
N ALA A 170 -4.57 -8.70 -5.94
CA ALA A 170 -5.37 -9.93 -6.00
C ALA A 170 -5.07 -10.88 -4.83
N GLU A 171 -4.00 -10.63 -4.07
CA GLU A 171 -3.51 -11.52 -3.00
C GLU A 171 -3.42 -10.84 -1.64
N ALA A 172 -3.15 -9.53 -1.61
CA ALA A 172 -2.88 -8.78 -0.39
C ALA A 172 -3.53 -7.38 -0.43
N PRO A 173 -4.11 -6.90 0.69
CA PRO A 173 -4.67 -5.56 0.75
C PRO A 173 -3.58 -4.48 0.75
N LEU A 174 -3.88 -3.31 0.16
CA LEU A 174 -3.13 -2.09 0.40
C LEU A 174 -3.57 -1.45 1.71
N ILE A 175 -2.61 -1.13 2.56
CA ILE A 175 -2.78 -0.33 3.78
C ILE A 175 -2.21 1.04 3.48
N VAL A 176 -3.10 1.98 3.21
CA VAL A 176 -2.75 3.24 2.57
C VAL A 176 -2.47 4.33 3.59
N ASP A 177 -1.26 4.90 3.56
CA ASP A 177 -0.99 6.24 4.05
C ASP A 177 -1.23 7.25 2.92
N LEU A 178 -1.58 8.49 3.25
CA LEU A 178 -1.86 9.55 2.28
C LEU A 178 -0.71 10.53 2.19
N GLY A 179 -0.29 10.83 0.95
CA GLY A 179 0.67 11.87 0.64
C GLY A 179 0.03 13.23 0.31
N ASP A 180 0.86 14.23 0.06
CA ASP A 180 0.39 15.57 -0.29
C ASP A 180 -0.24 15.61 -1.69
N HIS A 181 0.20 14.79 -2.65
CA HIS A 181 -0.49 14.61 -3.93
C HIS A 181 -1.85 13.92 -3.79
N ASP A 182 -2.03 13.02 -2.84
CA ASP A 182 -3.30 12.33 -2.60
C ASP A 182 -4.38 13.24 -2.04
N THR A 183 -3.99 14.22 -1.24
CA THR A 183 -4.93 15.14 -0.59
C THR A 183 -5.40 16.27 -1.50
N PHE A 184 -4.67 16.52 -2.60
CA PHE A 184 -5.00 17.56 -3.55
C PHE A 184 -6.13 17.11 -4.50
N LEU A 185 -7.22 17.88 -4.57
CA LEU A 185 -8.44 17.63 -5.38
C LEU A 185 -9.17 16.30 -5.14
N SER A 186 -8.89 15.57 -4.07
CA SER A 186 -9.54 14.30 -3.76
C SER A 186 -10.27 14.27 -2.41
N ALA A 187 -10.86 15.40 -2.01
CA ALA A 187 -11.55 15.51 -0.71
C ALA A 187 -10.66 15.04 0.46
N GLY A 188 -9.38 15.48 0.49
CA GLY A 188 -8.42 15.13 1.52
C GLY A 188 -7.96 13.67 1.49
N GLY A 189 -7.96 13.03 0.30
CA GLY A 189 -7.53 11.64 0.13
C GLY A 189 -8.63 10.60 0.30
N LYS A 190 -9.85 11.04 0.67
CA LYS A 190 -10.97 10.13 0.96
C LYS A 190 -11.30 9.18 -0.20
N GLY A 191 -11.15 9.62 -1.45
CA GLY A 191 -11.42 8.78 -2.62
C GLY A 191 -10.52 7.55 -2.70
N ILE A 192 -9.23 7.69 -2.38
CA ILE A 192 -8.30 6.55 -2.32
C ILE A 192 -8.64 5.67 -1.11
N ALA A 193 -8.82 6.27 0.08
CA ALA A 193 -9.14 5.55 1.29
C ALA A 193 -10.41 4.69 1.14
N ASP A 194 -11.47 5.24 0.53
CA ASP A 194 -12.72 4.51 0.25
C ASP A 194 -12.50 3.38 -0.78
N ALA A 195 -11.69 3.61 -1.81
CA ALA A 195 -11.43 2.61 -2.84
C ALA A 195 -10.74 1.36 -2.28
N VAL A 196 -9.82 1.52 -1.32
CA VAL A 196 -9.09 0.41 -0.68
C VAL A 196 -9.67 -0.02 0.66
N ALA A 197 -10.82 0.53 1.07
CA ALA A 197 -11.48 0.23 2.36
C ALA A 197 -10.61 0.50 3.59
N SER A 198 -9.86 1.60 3.57
CA SER A 198 -9.08 2.01 4.75
C SER A 198 -9.96 2.12 6.00
N PRO A 199 -9.46 1.71 7.18
CA PRO A 199 -10.23 1.76 8.43
C PRO A 199 -10.53 3.19 8.89
N GLY A 200 -11.59 3.35 9.70
CA GLY A 200 -11.91 4.61 10.36
C GLY A 200 -12.29 5.72 9.39
N ASP A 201 -11.63 6.87 9.48
CA ASP A 201 -11.76 7.99 8.54
C ASP A 201 -10.92 7.80 7.28
N GLY A 202 -10.10 6.75 7.23
CA GLY A 202 -9.22 6.43 6.12
C GLY A 202 -7.93 7.26 6.05
N ILE A 203 -7.72 8.16 7.02
CA ILE A 203 -6.56 9.09 7.05
C ILE A 203 -5.63 8.73 8.20
N THR A 204 -6.19 8.68 9.42
CA THR A 204 -5.44 8.36 10.63
C THR A 204 -6.06 7.15 11.31
N TYR A 205 -5.36 6.03 11.30
CA TYR A 205 -5.89 4.77 11.84
C TYR A 205 -4.79 3.82 12.31
N THR A 206 -5.22 2.75 12.99
CA THR A 206 -4.35 1.64 13.36
C THR A 206 -4.81 0.40 12.61
N TYR A 207 -3.86 -0.27 11.96
CA TYR A 207 -4.06 -1.56 11.29
C TYR A 207 -3.34 -2.66 12.07
N GLU A 208 -4.03 -3.78 12.26
CA GLU A 208 -3.50 -4.95 12.96
C GLU A 208 -3.61 -6.18 12.07
N TYR A 209 -2.50 -6.88 11.89
CA TYR A 209 -2.46 -8.13 11.17
C TYR A 209 -1.64 -9.16 11.98
N GLY A 210 -2.35 -10.05 12.68
CA GLY A 210 -1.73 -10.98 13.61
C GLY A 210 -0.92 -10.25 14.69
N PRO A 211 0.37 -10.59 14.86
CA PRO A 211 1.22 -9.93 15.86
C PRO A 211 1.72 -8.54 15.44
N VAL A 212 1.49 -8.12 14.19
CA VAL A 212 1.99 -6.85 13.65
C VAL A 212 0.95 -5.75 13.82
N GLN A 213 1.38 -4.58 14.32
CA GLN A 213 0.60 -3.36 14.39
C GLN A 213 1.27 -2.24 13.60
N VAL A 214 0.48 -1.54 12.76
CA VAL A 214 0.90 -0.35 12.02
C VAL A 214 0.01 0.82 12.41
N VAL A 215 0.60 1.95 12.79
CA VAL A 215 -0.10 3.22 13.02
C VAL A 215 0.12 4.10 11.80
N VAL A 216 -0.97 4.46 11.12
CA VAL A 216 -0.98 5.30 9.92
C VAL A 216 -1.42 6.71 10.31
N LEU A 217 -0.69 7.73 9.88
CA LEU A 217 -0.91 9.11 10.30
C LEU A 217 -1.25 10.10 9.18
N GLY A 218 -0.91 9.82 7.92
CA GLY A 218 -1.11 10.75 6.80
C GLY A 218 0.11 11.63 6.52
N VAL A 219 -0.12 12.83 5.98
CA VAL A 219 0.93 13.61 5.30
C VAL A 219 2.11 13.98 6.20
N GLU A 220 1.85 14.44 7.41
CA GLU A 220 2.90 14.90 8.35
C GLU A 220 2.44 14.80 9.81
N SER A 221 3.37 14.90 10.76
CA SER A 221 3.08 14.80 12.19
C SER A 221 2.47 16.09 12.74
N SER A 222 1.19 16.33 12.51
CA SER A 222 0.44 17.41 13.15
C SER A 222 0.17 17.13 14.63
N ALA A 223 -0.28 18.11 15.38
CA ALA A 223 -0.62 17.95 16.80
C ALA A 223 -1.72 16.89 17.01
N ALA A 224 -2.67 16.75 16.09
CA ALA A 224 -3.72 15.75 16.15
C ALA A 224 -3.17 14.33 15.94
N GLU A 225 -2.28 14.16 14.96
CA GLU A 225 -1.62 12.89 14.64
C GLU A 225 -0.67 12.44 15.75
N VAL A 226 0.07 13.38 16.34
CA VAL A 226 0.90 13.12 17.55
C VAL A 226 0.02 12.66 18.72
N ALA A 227 -1.15 13.30 18.92
CA ALA A 227 -2.09 12.89 19.97
C ALA A 227 -2.67 11.50 19.70
N TYR A 228 -3.02 11.20 18.45
CA TYR A 228 -3.48 9.87 18.03
C TYR A 228 -2.40 8.80 18.28
N ALA A 229 -1.18 9.03 17.81
CA ALA A 229 -0.05 8.13 18.03
C ALA A 229 0.19 7.89 19.55
N LYS A 230 0.15 8.95 20.35
CA LYS A 230 0.27 8.85 21.80
C LYS A 230 -0.79 7.92 22.41
N ALA A 231 -2.04 8.03 21.99
CA ALA A 231 -3.14 7.17 22.44
C ALA A 231 -2.96 5.71 21.95
N ALA A 232 -2.59 5.51 20.69
CA ALA A 232 -2.36 4.19 20.11
C ALA A 232 -1.20 3.47 20.82
N PHE A 233 -0.07 4.14 21.04
CA PHE A 233 1.11 3.57 21.69
C PHE A 233 1.03 3.53 23.24
N ALA A 234 -0.02 4.06 23.83
CA ALA A 234 -0.31 3.84 25.26
C ALA A 234 -0.90 2.45 25.52
N LYS A 235 -1.51 1.83 24.52
CA LYS A 235 -2.03 0.47 24.64
C LYS A 235 -0.89 -0.55 24.62
N PRO A 236 -0.89 -1.55 25.51
CA PRO A 236 0.10 -2.63 25.48
C PRO A 236 0.06 -3.39 24.14
N TRP A 237 1.22 -3.74 23.65
CA TRP A 237 1.38 -4.55 22.44
C TRP A 237 2.68 -5.36 22.53
N ASN A 238 2.62 -6.65 22.34
CA ASN A 238 3.76 -7.55 22.55
C ASN A 238 4.41 -8.02 21.23
N GLY A 239 4.01 -7.45 20.10
CA GLY A 239 4.53 -7.81 18.77
C GLY A 239 5.27 -6.66 18.10
N PRO A 240 5.74 -6.87 16.86
CA PRO A 240 6.31 -5.81 16.03
C PRO A 240 5.34 -4.64 15.81
N ARG A 241 5.87 -3.42 15.91
CA ARG A 241 5.09 -2.19 15.74
C ARG A 241 5.77 -1.24 14.78
N PHE A 242 4.99 -0.64 13.91
CA PHE A 242 5.44 0.32 12.92
C PHE A 242 4.58 1.58 12.95
N ILE A 243 5.13 2.65 12.42
CA ILE A 243 4.41 3.87 12.17
C ILE A 243 4.74 4.34 10.76
N VAL A 244 3.77 4.94 10.08
CA VAL A 244 3.98 5.56 8.77
C VAL A 244 3.41 6.98 8.78
N THR A 245 4.13 7.87 8.13
CA THR A 245 3.72 9.23 7.78
C THR A 245 4.42 9.60 6.47
N HIS A 246 3.72 10.30 5.56
CA HIS A 246 4.29 10.55 4.24
C HIS A 246 5.61 11.34 4.32
N LYS A 247 5.67 12.43 5.08
CA LYS A 247 6.91 13.18 5.25
C LYS A 247 7.81 12.58 6.32
N ALA A 248 9.06 12.38 5.98
CA ALA A 248 10.06 11.79 6.86
C ALA A 248 10.30 12.63 8.12
N LEU A 249 10.34 11.97 9.28
CA LEU A 249 10.59 12.62 10.58
C LEU A 249 11.96 13.28 10.62
N LYS A 250 12.03 14.48 11.18
CA LYS A 250 13.27 15.26 11.35
C LYS A 250 13.70 15.25 12.81
N PRO A 251 14.99 15.51 13.11
CA PRO A 251 15.45 15.69 14.49
C PRO A 251 14.59 16.71 15.24
N GLY A 252 14.15 16.35 16.45
CA GLY A 252 13.28 17.19 17.27
C GLY A 252 11.79 17.12 16.96
N ASP A 253 11.35 16.28 16.02
CA ASP A 253 9.93 16.08 15.75
C ASP A 253 9.23 15.53 17.01
N PRO A 254 8.11 16.13 17.47
CA PRO A 254 7.40 15.69 18.66
C PRO A 254 6.97 14.21 18.64
N LEU A 255 6.72 13.67 17.45
CA LEU A 255 6.35 12.26 17.27
C LEU A 255 7.47 11.31 17.71
N LEU A 256 8.75 11.68 17.50
CA LEU A 256 9.90 10.86 17.89
C LEU A 256 9.90 10.56 19.39
N ALA A 257 9.56 11.55 20.22
CA ALA A 257 9.47 11.33 21.68
C ALA A 257 8.34 10.36 22.08
N VAL A 258 7.27 10.29 21.29
CA VAL A 258 6.13 9.39 21.50
C VAL A 258 6.48 7.94 21.16
N ILE A 259 7.22 7.74 20.05
CA ILE A 259 7.44 6.41 19.44
C ILE A 259 8.77 5.78 19.83
N LYS A 260 9.73 6.52 20.36
CA LYS A 260 11.04 6.02 20.77
C LYS A 260 10.91 4.80 21.70
N GLY A 261 11.56 3.70 21.35
CA GLY A 261 11.51 2.42 22.05
C GLY A 261 10.16 1.69 21.97
N LYS A 262 9.21 2.19 21.18
CA LYS A 262 7.88 1.57 21.00
C LYS A 262 7.62 1.06 19.60
N VAL A 263 8.41 1.44 18.63
CA VAL A 263 8.33 0.98 17.23
C VAL A 263 9.61 0.30 16.80
N ASP A 264 9.51 -0.62 15.88
CA ASP A 264 10.65 -1.26 15.23
C ASP A 264 11.22 -0.34 14.14
N ALA A 265 10.34 0.35 13.40
CA ALA A 265 10.71 1.38 12.44
C ALA A 265 9.58 2.39 12.22
N ALA A 266 9.95 3.60 11.76
CA ALA A 266 9.09 4.59 11.16
C ALA A 266 9.33 4.60 9.65
N PHE A 267 8.27 4.44 8.86
CA PHE A 267 8.32 4.51 7.40
C PHE A 267 7.85 5.87 6.89
N ALA A 268 8.43 6.33 5.78
CA ALA A 268 8.04 7.57 5.12
C ALA A 268 8.26 7.48 3.59
N GLY A 269 7.64 8.39 2.84
CA GLY A 269 7.83 8.66 1.42
C GLY A 269 8.39 10.05 1.17
N HIS A 270 7.76 10.78 0.22
CA HIS A 270 7.98 12.18 -0.14
C HIS A 270 9.35 12.51 -0.75
N LEU A 271 10.40 11.92 -0.26
CA LEU A 271 11.72 12.06 -0.85
C LEU A 271 11.94 10.91 -1.82
N HIS A 272 11.95 11.18 -3.12
CA HIS A 272 11.96 10.16 -4.19
C HIS A 272 13.27 9.38 -4.22
N ARG A 273 13.58 8.69 -3.11
CA ARG A 273 14.73 7.81 -2.88
C ARG A 273 14.46 6.83 -1.77
N TYR A 274 15.27 5.81 -1.68
CA TYR A 274 15.40 5.02 -0.47
C TYR A 274 16.43 5.66 0.46
N GLU A 275 16.13 5.73 1.75
CA GLU A 275 17.08 6.20 2.76
C GLU A 275 16.83 5.52 4.10
N ARG A 276 17.89 4.99 4.72
CA ARG A 276 17.87 4.44 6.08
C ARG A 276 18.72 5.30 7.02
N ARG A 277 18.12 5.73 8.13
CA ARG A 277 18.78 6.59 9.12
C ARG A 277 18.25 6.36 10.53
N MET A 278 19.03 6.78 11.53
CA MET A 278 18.59 6.86 12.92
C MET A 278 18.33 8.32 13.27
N VAL A 279 17.10 8.62 13.72
CA VAL A 279 16.72 9.98 14.12
C VAL A 279 16.24 9.93 15.57
N ASP A 280 16.92 10.61 16.48
CA ASP A 280 16.65 10.64 17.93
C ASP A 280 16.44 9.24 18.56
N GLY A 281 17.12 8.23 18.00
CA GLY A 281 17.07 6.85 18.48
C GLY A 281 15.89 6.04 17.92
N VAL A 282 15.22 6.51 16.85
CA VAL A 282 14.21 5.81 16.09
C VAL A 282 14.77 5.44 14.70
N LEU A 283 14.62 4.20 14.27
CA LEU A 283 14.95 3.77 12.91
C LEU A 283 13.92 4.36 11.94
N ASN A 284 14.39 5.22 11.04
CA ASN A 284 13.58 5.82 9.98
C ASN A 284 13.97 5.24 8.62
N ILE A 285 13.00 4.82 7.84
CA ILE A 285 13.14 4.26 6.50
C ILE A 285 12.29 5.10 5.55
N THR A 286 12.92 5.86 4.68
CA THR A 286 12.25 6.52 3.57
C THR A 286 12.18 5.54 2.40
N VAL A 287 10.99 5.39 1.81
CA VAL A 287 10.68 4.49 0.69
C VAL A 287 9.96 5.30 -0.40
N GLY A 288 10.58 6.39 -0.88
CA GLY A 288 10.00 7.27 -1.90
C GLY A 288 10.46 6.96 -3.33
N ASN A 289 10.93 5.73 -3.56
CA ASN A 289 11.55 5.32 -4.81
C ASN A 289 10.76 4.23 -5.55
N SER A 290 9.43 4.15 -5.34
CA SER A 290 8.66 3.02 -5.88
C SER A 290 7.94 3.32 -7.21
N GLY A 291 8.21 4.46 -7.85
CA GLY A 291 7.62 4.75 -9.17
C GLY A 291 7.92 6.15 -9.67
N GLU A 292 7.74 7.19 -8.87
CA GLU A 292 8.03 8.55 -9.30
C GLU A 292 9.54 8.81 -9.33
N GLY A 293 9.95 9.58 -10.32
CA GLY A 293 11.36 9.93 -10.51
C GLY A 293 11.83 11.05 -9.56
N PRO A 294 13.14 11.29 -9.49
CA PRO A 294 13.72 12.26 -8.55
C PRO A 294 13.33 13.73 -8.78
N GLY A 295 12.68 14.07 -9.86
CA GLY A 295 12.06 15.36 -10.25
C GLY A 295 12.68 16.64 -9.70
N ASN A 296 12.75 16.81 -8.40
CA ASN A 296 13.30 17.95 -7.71
C ASN A 296 14.72 17.68 -7.19
N PRO A 297 15.75 18.53 -7.47
CA PRO A 297 17.10 18.37 -6.95
C PRO A 297 17.20 18.26 -5.42
N GLU A 298 16.26 18.85 -4.68
CA GLU A 298 16.24 18.71 -3.21
C GLU A 298 15.95 17.27 -2.78
N PHE A 299 15.18 16.52 -3.57
CA PHE A 299 14.86 15.11 -3.29
C PHE A 299 16.04 14.16 -3.57
N THR A 300 17.08 14.63 -4.26
CA THR A 300 18.28 13.83 -4.54
C THR A 300 19.37 13.96 -3.49
N LYS A 301 19.28 14.98 -2.62
CA LYS A 301 20.30 15.21 -1.57
C LYS A 301 20.10 14.22 -0.43
N GLN A 302 21.14 13.41 -0.19
CA GLN A 302 21.19 12.54 0.99
C GLN A 302 21.16 13.39 2.29
N THR A 303 20.42 12.93 3.30
CA THR A 303 20.45 13.60 4.61
C THR A 303 21.74 13.29 5.34
N PRO A 304 22.24 14.23 6.20
CA PRO A 304 23.50 13.99 6.93
C PRO A 304 23.50 12.73 7.80
N GLU A 305 22.34 12.31 8.31
CA GLU A 305 22.19 11.14 9.19
C GLU A 305 21.99 9.82 8.43
N ALA A 306 22.01 9.83 7.09
CA ALA A 306 21.79 8.63 6.31
C ALA A 306 22.91 7.61 6.49
N VAL A 307 22.57 6.43 6.93
CA VAL A 307 23.46 5.27 7.00
C VAL A 307 23.57 4.60 5.64
N TYR A 308 22.49 4.63 4.87
CA TYR A 308 22.41 4.14 3.49
C TYR A 308 21.39 4.95 2.71
N SER A 309 21.67 5.25 1.45
CA SER A 309 20.76 5.92 0.53
C SER A 309 21.04 5.48 -0.91
N THR A 310 19.96 5.32 -1.69
CA THR A 310 20.05 5.05 -3.14
C THR A 310 18.88 5.69 -3.88
N MET A 311 19.10 6.00 -5.16
CA MET A 311 18.09 6.48 -6.11
C MET A 311 17.54 5.34 -6.97
N ASP A 312 18.01 4.10 -6.79
CA ASP A 312 17.49 2.95 -7.51
C ASP A 312 16.02 2.76 -7.18
N TYR A 313 15.19 2.55 -8.19
CA TYR A 313 13.78 2.19 -7.97
C TYR A 313 13.68 0.86 -7.23
N GLY A 314 12.74 0.77 -6.29
CA GLY A 314 12.60 -0.41 -5.48
C GLY A 314 11.46 -0.33 -4.48
N PHE A 315 11.41 -1.33 -3.63
CA PHE A 315 10.46 -1.47 -2.54
C PHE A 315 11.14 -2.07 -1.32
N VAL A 316 10.46 -2.03 -0.19
CA VAL A 316 10.96 -2.66 1.03
C VAL A 316 10.17 -3.93 1.32
N ARG A 317 10.87 -5.03 1.62
CA ARG A 317 10.34 -6.23 2.24
C ARG A 317 10.60 -6.18 3.73
N VAL A 318 9.57 -6.38 4.53
CA VAL A 318 9.65 -6.54 5.98
C VAL A 318 9.25 -7.95 6.35
N ILE A 319 10.06 -8.60 7.18
CA ILE A 319 9.74 -9.87 7.83
C ILE A 319 9.76 -9.60 9.33
N ALA A 320 8.58 -9.59 9.95
CA ALA A 320 8.38 -9.20 11.33
C ALA A 320 7.84 -10.37 12.15
N GLY A 321 8.45 -10.67 13.28
CA GLY A 321 8.06 -11.81 14.11
C GLY A 321 8.80 -11.84 15.43
N PRO A 322 8.68 -12.93 16.21
CA PRO A 322 9.25 -13.04 17.56
C PRO A 322 10.78 -13.04 17.60
N ALA A 323 11.43 -13.38 16.47
CA ALA A 323 12.88 -13.30 16.34
C ALA A 323 13.41 -11.89 16.05
N GLY A 324 12.52 -10.91 15.95
CA GLY A 324 12.81 -9.54 15.56
C GLY A 324 12.27 -9.20 14.16
N THR A 325 12.64 -8.03 13.67
CA THR A 325 12.18 -7.49 12.40
C THR A 325 13.35 -7.34 11.43
N LYS A 326 13.25 -7.98 10.26
CA LYS A 326 14.20 -7.80 9.16
C LYS A 326 13.59 -6.89 8.11
N ILE A 327 14.28 -5.80 7.76
CA ILE A 327 13.86 -4.81 6.77
C ILE A 327 14.88 -4.83 5.64
N GLN A 328 14.41 -4.98 4.40
CA GLN A 328 15.26 -5.19 3.23
C GLN A 328 14.77 -4.32 2.05
N MET A 329 15.64 -3.46 1.54
CA MET A 329 15.40 -2.76 0.27
C MET A 329 15.78 -3.67 -0.89
N ILE A 330 14.84 -3.88 -1.80
CA ILE A 330 14.98 -4.70 -3.02
C ILE A 330 14.71 -3.76 -4.21
N ASP A 331 15.62 -3.72 -5.16
CA ASP A 331 15.44 -2.90 -6.36
C ASP A 331 14.45 -3.53 -7.35
N GLU A 332 14.08 -2.78 -8.38
CA GLU A 332 13.13 -3.23 -9.42
C GLU A 332 13.62 -4.44 -10.23
N ALA A 333 14.93 -4.73 -10.20
CA ALA A 333 15.53 -5.91 -10.81
C ALA A 333 15.56 -7.13 -9.86
N GLY A 334 15.10 -6.97 -8.61
CA GLY A 334 15.08 -8.02 -7.60
C GLY A 334 16.36 -8.15 -6.77
N ALA A 335 17.34 -7.23 -6.92
CA ALA A 335 18.56 -7.29 -6.16
C ALA A 335 18.41 -6.65 -4.76
N LEU A 336 18.95 -7.31 -3.74
CA LEU A 336 19.01 -6.78 -2.38
C LEU A 336 20.06 -5.65 -2.32
N ARG A 337 19.65 -4.44 -1.97
CA ARG A 337 20.49 -3.24 -1.89
C ARG A 337 20.87 -2.86 -0.47
N ASP A 338 19.97 -3.04 0.47
CA ASP A 338 20.17 -2.74 1.90
C ASP A 338 19.42 -3.73 2.77
N SER A 339 19.95 -3.96 3.98
CA SER A 339 19.30 -4.81 4.96
C SER A 339 19.63 -4.36 6.38
N VAL A 340 18.62 -4.30 7.24
CA VAL A 340 18.80 -4.08 8.68
C VAL A 340 17.93 -5.05 9.45
N THR A 341 18.41 -5.48 10.61
CA THR A 341 17.66 -6.30 11.56
C THR A 341 17.48 -5.53 12.87
N VAL A 342 16.24 -5.41 13.29
CA VAL A 342 15.84 -4.86 14.59
C VAL A 342 15.60 -6.03 15.53
N PRO A 343 16.29 -6.11 16.67
CA PRO A 343 16.07 -7.20 17.65
C PRO A 343 14.64 -7.12 18.21
N PRO A 344 14.09 -8.22 18.74
CA PRO A 344 12.80 -8.21 19.42
C PRO A 344 12.84 -7.26 20.63
N ARG A 345 11.70 -6.60 20.91
CA ARG A 345 11.53 -5.66 22.02
C ARG A 345 11.15 -6.41 23.30
#